data_fdbb1fa4e3fe0e0a72aa71d96518f898
#
_entry.id   fdbb1fa4e3fe0e0a72aa71d96518f898
#
_cell.length_a   1.000
_cell.length_b   1.000
_cell.length_c   1.000
_cell.angle_alpha   90.00
_cell.angle_beta   90.00
_cell.angle_gamma   90.00
#
_symmetry.space_group_name_H-M   'P 1'
#
loop_
_entity.id
_entity.type
_entity.pdbx_description
1 polymer ?
#
loop_
_entity_poly.entity_id
_entity_poly.type
_entity_poly.pdbx_seq_one_letter_code
_entity_poly.pdbx_strand_id
1 'polypeptide(L)'
;DPQVLVDICPFGAMEEKDGKLSINAACKMCKLCVKKGPAGAVEYVEDEKKEEIDKSQWNGIAVYVDHVDGEIHPVTYELIGKARELASKIDHPVYALFMGNNISDKAEELLHYGVDKVFVYDFPELARFKIESYTSVFEDFIKKHQPCAILTGATTVGRQLAPRVAARMKTGLTADCTILEMDENTDLSQIRPAFGGNIMAHILTPNNRPQMATVRYKVMNAPERTEETHGEIISCAIDKEKIKAHVDVLDIVKKEPEKFIESADVLVVAGRGIKKEEDLAMIRELAELLDGQVACTRP
;
A
#
# COMPACT_ATOMS: atom_id res chain seq x y z
N ASP A 1 -38.43 -15.34 -27.92
CA ASP A 1 -37.58 -14.76 -28.97
C ASP A 1 -36.54 -13.84 -28.29
N PRO A 2 -35.23 -14.15 -28.40
CA PRO A 2 -34.14 -13.34 -27.81
C PRO A 2 -34.11 -11.91 -28.37
N GLN A 3 -34.52 -11.71 -29.61
CA GLN A 3 -34.53 -10.41 -30.29
C GLN A 3 -35.34 -9.36 -29.53
N VAL A 4 -36.44 -9.75 -28.89
CA VAL A 4 -37.26 -8.85 -28.07
C VAL A 4 -36.46 -8.19 -26.93
N LEU A 5 -35.52 -8.91 -26.33
CA LEU A 5 -34.68 -8.40 -25.26
C LEU A 5 -33.54 -7.52 -25.80
N VAL A 6 -33.03 -7.83 -26.98
CA VAL A 6 -32.03 -6.99 -27.67
C VAL A 6 -32.64 -5.63 -27.99
N ASP A 7 -33.86 -5.60 -28.52
CA ASP A 7 -34.57 -4.36 -28.93
C ASP A 7 -34.99 -3.48 -27.75
N ILE A 8 -35.21 -4.08 -26.57
CA ILE A 8 -35.57 -3.34 -25.35
C ILE A 8 -34.35 -2.58 -24.77
N CYS A 9 -33.13 -3.01 -25.08
CA CYS A 9 -31.94 -2.43 -24.49
C CYS A 9 -31.51 -1.12 -25.16
N PRO A 10 -31.71 0.07 -24.54
CA PRO A 10 -31.37 1.35 -25.18
C PRO A 10 -29.85 1.58 -25.30
N PHE A 11 -29.02 0.73 -24.66
CA PHE A 11 -27.56 0.85 -24.64
C PHE A 11 -26.89 -0.18 -25.56
N GLY A 12 -27.66 -1.01 -26.31
CA GLY A 12 -27.09 -2.08 -27.13
C GLY A 12 -26.28 -3.09 -26.33
N ALA A 13 -26.59 -3.26 -25.04
CA ALA A 13 -25.83 -4.13 -24.15
C ALA A 13 -26.25 -5.59 -24.19
N MET A 14 -27.36 -5.92 -24.84
CA MET A 14 -27.81 -7.30 -25.03
C MET A 14 -27.54 -7.74 -26.46
N GLU A 15 -26.93 -8.90 -26.60
CA GLU A 15 -26.52 -9.49 -27.89
C GLU A 15 -26.95 -10.95 -27.92
N GLU A 16 -27.41 -11.38 -29.11
CA GLU A 16 -27.61 -12.80 -29.36
C GLU A 16 -26.39 -13.36 -30.08
N LYS A 17 -25.80 -14.42 -29.50
CA LYS A 17 -24.70 -15.16 -30.08
C LYS A 17 -25.00 -16.66 -29.94
N ASP A 18 -24.98 -17.36 -31.06
CA ASP A 18 -25.19 -18.82 -31.12
C ASP A 18 -26.52 -19.27 -30.46
N GLY A 19 -27.58 -18.49 -30.63
CA GLY A 19 -28.91 -18.77 -30.04
C GLY A 19 -28.98 -18.50 -28.53
N LYS A 20 -27.97 -17.88 -27.95
CA LYS A 20 -27.91 -17.49 -26.52
C LYS A 20 -27.83 -15.99 -26.38
N LEU A 21 -28.56 -15.48 -25.40
CA LEU A 21 -28.45 -14.09 -24.98
C LEU A 21 -27.21 -13.87 -24.13
N SER A 22 -26.47 -12.83 -24.42
CA SER A 22 -25.34 -12.36 -23.63
C SER A 22 -25.48 -10.89 -23.30
N ILE A 23 -24.92 -10.47 -22.15
CA ILE A 23 -24.87 -9.08 -21.72
C ILE A 23 -23.42 -8.63 -21.80
N ASN A 24 -23.15 -7.57 -22.57
CA ASN A 24 -21.82 -7.02 -22.74
C ASN A 24 -21.53 -5.86 -21.76
N ALA A 25 -20.31 -5.33 -21.79
CA ALA A 25 -19.84 -4.27 -20.90
C ALA A 25 -20.56 -2.92 -21.04
N ALA A 26 -21.40 -2.73 -22.06
CA ALA A 26 -22.22 -1.52 -22.22
C ALA A 26 -23.43 -1.48 -21.27
N CYS A 27 -23.71 -2.57 -20.53
CA CYS A 27 -24.84 -2.64 -19.61
C CYS A 27 -24.72 -1.59 -18.49
N LYS A 28 -25.74 -0.73 -18.37
CA LYS A 28 -25.83 0.30 -17.32
C LYS A 28 -26.67 -0.13 -16.12
N MET A 29 -27.01 -1.42 -16.00
CA MET A 29 -27.82 -1.97 -14.91
C MET A 29 -29.17 -1.23 -14.70
N CYS A 30 -29.74 -0.66 -15.76
CA CYS A 30 -30.98 0.14 -15.72
C CYS A 30 -32.24 -0.66 -15.44
N LYS A 31 -32.19 -1.99 -15.43
CA LYS A 31 -33.31 -2.93 -15.18
C LYS A 31 -34.48 -2.84 -16.17
N LEU A 32 -34.32 -2.19 -17.33
CA LEU A 32 -35.39 -2.10 -18.33
C LEU A 32 -35.74 -3.47 -18.91
N CYS A 33 -34.77 -4.32 -19.19
CA CYS A 33 -34.95 -5.68 -19.67
C CYS A 33 -35.71 -6.56 -18.67
N VAL A 34 -35.56 -6.34 -17.37
CA VAL A 34 -36.33 -7.03 -16.31
C VAL A 34 -37.76 -6.52 -16.25
N LYS A 35 -37.98 -5.19 -16.38
CA LYS A 35 -39.29 -4.55 -16.25
C LYS A 35 -40.17 -4.69 -17.48
N LYS A 36 -39.58 -4.65 -18.68
CA LYS A 36 -40.32 -4.62 -19.97
C LYS A 36 -40.13 -5.89 -20.79
N GLY A 37 -39.22 -6.76 -20.43
CA GLY A 37 -38.98 -8.03 -21.08
C GLY A 37 -40.06 -9.07 -20.73
N PRO A 38 -40.09 -10.20 -21.48
CA PRO A 38 -40.97 -11.32 -21.15
C PRO A 38 -40.74 -11.82 -19.73
N ALA A 39 -41.80 -12.12 -19.01
CA ALA A 39 -41.75 -12.56 -17.62
C ALA A 39 -40.82 -13.79 -17.45
N GLY A 40 -39.89 -13.70 -16.53
CA GLY A 40 -38.93 -14.76 -16.24
C GLY A 40 -37.76 -14.92 -17.23
N ALA A 41 -37.69 -14.08 -18.29
CA ALA A 41 -36.59 -14.16 -19.26
C ALA A 41 -35.29 -13.53 -18.76
N VAL A 42 -35.37 -12.50 -17.93
CA VAL A 42 -34.23 -11.84 -17.29
C VAL A 42 -34.61 -11.57 -15.84
N GLU A 43 -33.79 -12.04 -14.93
CA GLU A 43 -33.91 -11.79 -13.52
C GLU A 43 -32.77 -10.88 -13.04
N TYR A 44 -33.09 -9.92 -12.18
CA TYR A 44 -32.11 -9.13 -11.49
C TYR A 44 -31.82 -9.76 -10.15
N VAL A 45 -30.67 -10.38 -10.04
CA VAL A 45 -30.16 -10.90 -8.77
C VAL A 45 -29.38 -9.74 -8.12
N GLU A 46 -29.85 -9.26 -6.98
CA GLU A 46 -29.06 -8.37 -6.16
C GLU A 46 -27.92 -9.18 -5.55
N ASP A 47 -26.71 -8.67 -5.70
CA ASP A 47 -25.61 -9.23 -4.92
C ASP A 47 -26.02 -9.22 -3.43
N GLU A 48 -25.79 -10.34 -2.73
CA GLU A 48 -26.00 -10.39 -1.30
C GLU A 48 -25.33 -9.16 -0.71
N LYS A 49 -26.08 -8.35 0.07
CA LYS A 49 -25.51 -7.22 0.77
C LYS A 49 -24.36 -7.78 1.59
N LYS A 50 -23.13 -7.43 1.22
CA LYS A 50 -21.98 -7.74 2.07
C LYS A 50 -22.30 -7.18 3.43
N GLU A 51 -22.17 -7.99 4.46
CA GLU A 51 -22.31 -7.56 5.84
C GLU A 51 -21.44 -6.31 6.01
N GLU A 52 -22.04 -5.23 6.49
CA GLU A 52 -21.28 -4.00 6.78
C GLU A 52 -20.28 -4.33 7.87
N ILE A 53 -19.02 -4.01 7.65
CA ILE A 53 -17.98 -4.24 8.63
C ILE A 53 -18.24 -3.37 9.87
N ASP A 54 -18.19 -3.98 11.04
CA ASP A 54 -18.22 -3.24 12.30
C ASP A 54 -16.88 -2.51 12.50
N LYS A 55 -16.86 -1.22 12.12
CA LYS A 55 -15.66 -0.38 12.20
C LYS A 55 -15.18 -0.15 13.63
N SER A 56 -16.06 -0.28 14.64
CA SER A 56 -15.71 -0.05 16.05
C SER A 56 -14.72 -1.07 16.61
N GLN A 57 -14.62 -2.25 15.98
CA GLN A 57 -13.65 -3.28 16.35
C GLN A 57 -12.23 -2.98 15.83
N TRP A 58 -12.08 -2.01 14.92
CA TRP A 58 -10.83 -1.69 14.28
C TRP A 58 -10.27 -0.39 14.81
N ASN A 59 -9.19 -0.49 15.60
CA ASN A 59 -8.61 0.62 16.32
C ASN A 59 -7.09 0.72 16.07
N GLY A 60 -6.61 1.94 15.86
CA GLY A 60 -5.20 2.25 15.63
C GLY A 60 -4.81 2.30 14.17
N ILE A 61 -3.74 3.06 13.89
CA ILE A 61 -3.09 3.16 12.60
C ILE A 61 -1.72 2.51 12.71
N ALA A 62 -1.49 1.47 11.93
CA ALA A 62 -0.23 0.73 11.97
C ALA A 62 0.72 1.19 10.85
N VAL A 63 2.00 1.26 11.19
CA VAL A 63 3.11 1.47 10.26
C VAL A 63 3.94 0.20 10.21
N TYR A 64 4.17 -0.33 9.02
CA TYR A 64 5.17 -1.38 8.82
C TYR A 64 6.57 -0.78 8.92
N VAL A 65 7.38 -1.32 9.82
CA VAL A 65 8.78 -0.90 9.99
C VAL A 65 9.63 -1.59 8.94
N ASP A 66 10.01 -0.85 7.92
CA ASP A 66 10.93 -1.33 6.89
C ASP A 66 12.38 -1.21 7.39
N HIS A 67 13.17 -2.25 7.25
CA HIS A 67 14.55 -2.29 7.71
C HIS A 67 15.40 -3.31 6.97
N VAL A 68 16.71 -3.15 7.07
CA VAL A 68 17.71 -4.15 6.67
C VAL A 68 18.61 -4.45 7.86
N ASP A 69 18.58 -5.68 8.34
CA ASP A 69 19.38 -6.14 9.51
C ASP A 69 19.21 -5.23 10.75
N GLY A 70 17.99 -4.72 10.99
CA GLY A 70 17.66 -3.81 12.10
C GLY A 70 17.90 -2.32 11.82
N GLU A 71 18.57 -1.97 10.73
CA GLU A 71 18.73 -0.57 10.29
C GLU A 71 17.41 -0.10 9.69
N ILE A 72 16.70 0.76 10.40
CA ILE A 72 15.35 1.22 10.01
C ILE A 72 15.45 2.17 8.83
N HIS A 73 14.68 1.88 7.77
CA HIS A 73 14.61 2.73 6.60
C HIS A 73 13.89 4.05 6.92
N PRO A 74 14.42 5.22 6.49
CA PRO A 74 13.86 6.55 6.81
C PRO A 74 12.38 6.72 6.45
N VAL A 75 11.86 6.02 5.44
CA VAL A 75 10.43 6.05 5.09
C VAL A 75 9.55 5.65 6.26
N THR A 76 10.02 4.81 7.16
CA THR A 76 9.28 4.40 8.36
C THR A 76 8.96 5.60 9.25
N TYR A 77 9.93 6.49 9.47
CA TYR A 77 9.73 7.68 10.29
C TYR A 77 8.76 8.68 9.64
N GLU A 78 8.84 8.83 8.32
CA GLU A 78 7.87 9.64 7.56
C GLU A 78 6.44 9.10 7.73
N LEU A 79 6.28 7.77 7.64
CA LEU A 79 4.99 7.13 7.83
C LEU A 79 4.48 7.21 9.26
N ILE A 80 5.35 7.18 10.26
CA ILE A 80 4.98 7.44 11.67
C ILE A 80 4.44 8.85 11.81
N GLY A 81 5.10 9.86 11.23
CA GLY A 81 4.61 11.23 11.22
C GLY A 81 3.22 11.35 10.61
N LYS A 82 3.01 10.71 9.47
CA LYS A 82 1.70 10.70 8.82
C LYS A 82 0.65 9.91 9.60
N ALA A 83 1.01 8.77 10.18
CA ALA A 83 0.12 7.99 11.03
C ALA A 83 -0.36 8.80 12.25
N ARG A 84 0.51 9.57 12.90
CA ARG A 84 0.16 10.48 14.01
C ARG A 84 -0.84 11.55 13.57
N GLU A 85 -0.60 12.17 12.41
CA GLU A 85 -1.52 13.17 11.85
C GLU A 85 -2.92 12.57 11.61
N LEU A 86 -2.99 11.39 11.01
CA LEU A 86 -4.24 10.70 10.73
C LEU A 86 -4.94 10.23 12.02
N ALA A 87 -4.18 9.66 12.96
CA ALA A 87 -4.66 9.13 14.23
C ALA A 87 -5.26 10.22 15.13
N SER A 88 -4.67 11.43 15.13
CA SER A 88 -5.17 12.57 15.91
C SER A 88 -6.58 13.03 15.50
N LYS A 89 -7.03 12.74 14.27
CA LYS A 89 -8.37 13.09 13.79
C LYS A 89 -9.46 12.17 14.32
N ILE A 90 -9.10 10.97 14.73
CA ILE A 90 -10.03 9.90 15.13
C ILE A 90 -9.76 9.39 16.55
N ASP A 91 -8.84 10.02 17.27
CA ASP A 91 -8.41 9.64 18.63
C ASP A 91 -7.98 8.17 18.74
N HIS A 92 -7.20 7.71 17.76
CA HIS A 92 -6.66 6.35 17.71
C HIS A 92 -5.16 6.30 18.00
N PRO A 93 -4.65 5.19 18.57
CA PRO A 93 -3.22 5.02 18.78
C PRO A 93 -2.46 4.74 17.47
N VAL A 94 -1.16 5.06 17.49
CA VAL A 94 -0.23 4.72 16.42
C VAL A 94 0.55 3.46 16.81
N TYR A 95 0.52 2.48 15.91
CA TYR A 95 1.22 1.21 16.06
C TYR A 95 2.41 1.12 15.10
N ALA A 96 3.49 0.49 15.55
CA ALA A 96 4.57 0.05 14.68
C ALA A 96 4.63 -1.48 14.66
N LEU A 97 4.63 -2.08 13.48
CA LEU A 97 4.83 -3.51 13.29
C LEU A 97 6.28 -3.74 12.88
N PHE A 98 7.08 -4.26 13.79
CA PHE A 98 8.50 -4.52 13.61
C PHE A 98 8.75 -6.03 13.61
N MET A 99 9.22 -6.57 12.49
CA MET A 99 9.42 -8.00 12.32
C MET A 99 10.79 -8.29 11.69
N GLY A 100 11.55 -9.21 12.29
CA GLY A 100 12.90 -9.55 11.85
C GLY A 100 13.56 -10.56 12.76
N ASN A 101 14.88 -10.50 12.85
CA ASN A 101 15.69 -11.30 13.76
C ASN A 101 16.74 -10.41 14.44
N ASN A 102 16.88 -10.55 15.76
CA ASN A 102 17.76 -9.72 16.60
C ASN A 102 17.48 -8.21 16.46
N ILE A 103 16.20 -7.84 16.50
CA ILE A 103 15.73 -6.47 16.31
C ILE A 103 15.14 -5.83 17.56
N SER A 104 14.96 -6.60 18.63
CA SER A 104 14.25 -6.16 19.83
C SER A 104 14.89 -4.93 20.50
N ASP A 105 16.21 -4.82 20.49
CA ASP A 105 16.96 -3.69 21.01
C ASP A 105 16.85 -2.41 20.14
N LYS A 106 16.39 -2.55 18.90
CA LYS A 106 16.17 -1.42 17.99
C LYS A 106 14.76 -0.83 18.10
N ALA A 107 13.85 -1.52 18.77
CA ALA A 107 12.44 -1.13 18.86
C ALA A 107 12.25 0.18 19.66
N GLU A 108 13.12 0.45 20.63
CA GLU A 108 13.07 1.67 21.47
C GLU A 108 13.19 2.95 20.64
N GLU A 109 13.98 2.92 19.56
CA GLU A 109 14.15 4.09 18.68
C GLU A 109 12.81 4.60 18.13
N LEU A 110 11.87 3.70 17.85
CA LEU A 110 10.56 4.07 17.31
C LEU A 110 9.72 4.87 18.32
N LEU A 111 9.90 4.67 19.62
CA LEU A 111 9.20 5.38 20.67
C LEU A 111 9.57 6.87 20.73
N HIS A 112 10.76 7.24 20.26
CA HIS A 112 11.21 8.63 20.16
C HIS A 112 10.45 9.44 19.10
N TYR A 113 9.68 8.78 18.24
CA TYR A 113 8.91 9.41 17.16
C TYR A 113 7.40 9.46 17.43
N GLY A 114 6.97 9.04 18.63
CA GLY A 114 5.56 9.12 19.08
C GLY A 114 4.71 7.96 18.58
N VAL A 115 5.27 6.76 18.62
CA VAL A 115 4.54 5.51 18.47
C VAL A 115 4.02 5.08 19.84
N ASP A 116 2.73 4.73 19.93
CA ASP A 116 2.11 4.30 21.19
C ASP A 116 2.45 2.85 21.53
N LYS A 117 2.50 1.97 20.50
CA LYS A 117 2.82 0.55 20.69
C LYS A 117 3.69 0.04 19.56
N VAL A 118 4.83 -0.57 19.91
CA VAL A 118 5.70 -1.28 18.98
C VAL A 118 5.51 -2.78 19.16
N PHE A 119 4.92 -3.43 18.18
CA PHE A 119 4.73 -4.88 18.14
C PHE A 119 5.93 -5.54 17.49
N VAL A 120 6.73 -6.26 18.29
CA VAL A 120 7.99 -6.87 17.85
C VAL A 120 7.81 -8.37 17.65
N TYR A 121 8.05 -8.82 16.43
CA TYR A 121 8.18 -10.24 16.06
C TYR A 121 9.63 -10.54 15.75
N ASP A 122 10.37 -11.00 16.75
CA ASP A 122 11.82 -11.26 16.67
C ASP A 122 12.08 -12.77 16.63
N PHE A 123 12.28 -13.30 15.42
CA PHE A 123 12.46 -14.72 15.19
C PHE A 123 13.56 -15.02 14.17
N PRO A 124 14.37 -16.07 14.35
CA PRO A 124 15.39 -16.49 13.39
C PRO A 124 14.83 -16.76 11.97
N GLU A 125 13.60 -17.23 11.88
CA GLU A 125 12.90 -17.50 10.62
C GLU A 125 12.64 -16.23 9.79
N LEU A 126 12.68 -15.06 10.43
CA LEU A 126 12.52 -13.74 9.84
C LEU A 126 13.83 -13.01 9.55
N ALA A 127 14.98 -13.67 9.75
CA ALA A 127 16.30 -13.07 9.52
C ALA A 127 16.50 -12.55 8.08
N ARG A 128 15.83 -13.16 7.15
CA ARG A 128 15.83 -12.74 5.74
C ARG A 128 14.41 -12.56 5.25
N PHE A 129 14.19 -11.56 4.41
CA PHE A 129 12.87 -11.34 3.84
C PHE A 129 12.42 -12.55 3.01
N LYS A 130 11.35 -13.18 3.46
CA LYS A 130 10.61 -14.22 2.76
C LYS A 130 9.14 -13.85 2.77
N ILE A 131 8.57 -13.66 1.60
CA ILE A 131 7.21 -13.11 1.44
C ILE A 131 6.16 -13.91 2.22
N GLU A 132 6.30 -15.23 2.31
CA GLU A 132 5.36 -16.10 3.02
C GLU A 132 5.42 -15.89 4.52
N SER A 133 6.61 -15.91 5.11
CA SER A 133 6.85 -15.72 6.55
C SER A 133 6.35 -14.33 7.00
N TYR A 134 6.74 -13.29 6.26
CA TYR A 134 6.35 -11.91 6.57
C TYR A 134 4.84 -11.70 6.43
N THR A 135 4.21 -12.28 5.39
CA THR A 135 2.75 -12.23 5.23
C THR A 135 2.03 -12.91 6.38
N SER A 136 2.55 -14.04 6.90
CA SER A 136 1.95 -14.75 8.00
C SER A 136 2.04 -13.97 9.32
N VAL A 137 3.14 -13.28 9.56
CA VAL A 137 3.29 -12.36 10.72
C VAL A 137 2.31 -11.19 10.60
N PHE A 138 2.19 -10.59 9.42
CA PHE A 138 1.23 -9.51 9.19
C PHE A 138 -0.22 -9.96 9.45
N GLU A 139 -0.57 -11.14 8.95
CA GLU A 139 -1.90 -11.73 9.18
C GLU A 139 -2.16 -11.94 10.68
N ASP A 140 -1.19 -12.47 11.41
CA ASP A 140 -1.28 -12.67 12.87
C ASP A 140 -1.50 -11.35 13.61
N PHE A 141 -0.68 -10.33 13.28
CA PHE A 141 -0.81 -8.98 13.81
C PHE A 141 -2.18 -8.37 13.52
N ILE A 142 -2.65 -8.41 12.26
CA ILE A 142 -3.94 -7.83 11.88
C ILE A 142 -5.09 -8.51 12.63
N LYS A 143 -5.06 -9.84 12.76
CA LYS A 143 -6.10 -10.59 13.45
C LYS A 143 -6.16 -10.34 14.96
N LYS A 144 -5.01 -10.09 15.59
CA LYS A 144 -4.91 -9.85 17.04
C LYS A 144 -5.21 -8.41 17.42
N HIS A 145 -4.79 -7.45 16.60
CA HIS A 145 -4.78 -6.04 16.98
C HIS A 145 -5.73 -5.16 16.15
N GLN A 146 -6.26 -5.67 15.06
CA GLN A 146 -7.31 -5.06 14.24
C GLN A 146 -7.08 -3.55 13.95
N PRO A 147 -5.92 -3.14 13.38
CA PRO A 147 -5.72 -1.73 13.02
C PRO A 147 -6.70 -1.30 11.93
N CYS A 148 -7.25 -0.08 12.03
CA CYS A 148 -8.19 0.43 11.01
C CYS A 148 -7.50 0.74 9.68
N ALA A 149 -6.21 1.14 9.74
CA ALA A 149 -5.39 1.39 8.57
C ALA A 149 -3.95 0.91 8.77
N ILE A 150 -3.28 0.57 7.66
CA ILE A 150 -1.86 0.16 7.64
C ILE A 150 -1.13 0.95 6.56
N LEU A 151 -0.05 1.61 6.97
CA LEU A 151 0.85 2.35 6.09
C LEU A 151 2.14 1.56 5.88
N THR A 152 2.57 1.44 4.63
CA THR A 152 3.78 0.71 4.25
C THR A 152 4.63 1.56 3.32
N GLY A 153 5.95 1.56 3.50
CA GLY A 153 6.86 2.20 2.54
C GLY A 153 6.79 1.54 1.16
N ALA A 154 6.82 2.32 0.09
CA ALA A 154 6.88 1.79 -1.28
C ALA A 154 8.31 1.38 -1.67
N THR A 155 9.02 0.73 -0.77
CA THR A 155 10.34 0.11 -0.96
C THR A 155 10.23 -1.19 -1.75
N THR A 156 11.34 -1.80 -2.06
CA THR A 156 11.36 -3.12 -2.73
C THR A 156 10.62 -4.18 -1.91
N VAL A 157 10.77 -4.17 -0.59
CA VAL A 157 10.08 -5.10 0.32
C VAL A 157 8.60 -4.74 0.41
N GLY A 158 8.29 -3.48 0.71
CA GLY A 158 6.90 -3.04 0.90
C GLY A 158 6.02 -3.23 -0.32
N ARG A 159 6.55 -3.00 -1.54
CA ARG A 159 5.84 -3.23 -2.81
C ARG A 159 5.53 -4.71 -3.09
N GLN A 160 6.29 -5.62 -2.50
CA GLN A 160 6.01 -7.06 -2.58
C GLN A 160 5.06 -7.50 -1.47
N LEU A 161 5.29 -7.02 -0.26
CA LEU A 161 4.59 -7.47 0.95
C LEU A 161 3.15 -6.94 1.04
N ALA A 162 2.96 -5.63 0.87
CA ALA A 162 1.65 -5.00 1.06
C ALA A 162 0.55 -5.58 0.13
N PRO A 163 0.77 -5.81 -1.17
CA PRO A 163 -0.24 -6.43 -2.03
C PRO A 163 -0.56 -7.88 -1.63
N ARG A 164 0.45 -8.61 -1.16
CA ARG A 164 0.25 -9.99 -0.71
C ARG A 164 -0.61 -10.04 0.55
N VAL A 165 -0.35 -9.15 1.51
CA VAL A 165 -1.15 -9.00 2.73
C VAL A 165 -2.57 -8.57 2.39
N ALA A 166 -2.75 -7.56 1.54
CA ALA A 166 -4.07 -7.08 1.13
C ALA A 166 -4.91 -8.18 0.50
N ALA A 167 -4.33 -8.97 -0.41
CA ALA A 167 -4.98 -10.11 -1.03
C ALA A 167 -5.36 -11.19 0.02
N ARG A 168 -4.46 -11.48 0.97
CA ARG A 168 -4.69 -12.44 2.05
C ARG A 168 -5.83 -12.02 2.96
N MET A 169 -5.91 -10.74 3.28
CA MET A 169 -6.97 -10.15 4.12
C MET A 169 -8.23 -9.79 3.33
N LYS A 170 -8.24 -9.99 2.01
CA LYS A 170 -9.34 -9.62 1.10
C LYS A 170 -9.74 -8.14 1.23
N THR A 171 -8.74 -7.27 1.37
CA THR A 171 -8.94 -5.83 1.51
C THR A 171 -8.32 -5.06 0.35
N GLY A 172 -8.63 -3.75 0.25
CA GLY A 172 -8.06 -2.87 -0.75
C GLY A 172 -6.69 -2.35 -0.36
N LEU A 173 -5.85 -2.12 -1.38
CA LEU A 173 -4.56 -1.46 -1.25
C LEU A 173 -4.42 -0.40 -2.34
N THR A 174 -4.07 0.82 -1.96
CA THR A 174 -3.66 1.85 -2.92
C THR A 174 -2.15 2.01 -2.88
N ALA A 175 -1.53 1.83 -4.04
CA ALA A 175 -0.08 1.93 -4.16
C ALA A 175 0.37 3.35 -4.51
N ASP A 176 1.54 3.76 -3.98
CA ASP A 176 2.22 5.02 -4.32
C ASP A 176 1.37 6.27 -4.03
N CYS A 177 0.69 6.29 -2.89
CA CYS A 177 -0.08 7.45 -2.45
C CYS A 177 0.83 8.65 -2.20
N THR A 178 0.33 9.82 -2.53
CA THR A 178 1.01 11.10 -2.26
C THR A 178 0.28 11.93 -1.20
N ILE A 179 -1.01 11.70 -1.01
CA ILE A 179 -1.82 12.33 0.03
C ILE A 179 -2.65 11.23 0.70
N LEU A 180 -2.74 11.31 2.02
CA LEU A 180 -3.58 10.46 2.86
C LEU A 180 -4.39 11.37 3.79
N GLU A 181 -5.68 11.12 3.86
CA GLU A 181 -6.60 11.85 4.74
C GLU A 181 -7.48 10.86 5.48
N MET A 182 -7.86 11.18 6.70
CA MET A 182 -8.72 10.35 7.54
C MET A 182 -10.00 11.09 7.85
N ASP A 183 -11.12 10.43 7.62
CA ASP A 183 -12.44 10.93 8.01
C ASP A 183 -12.78 10.50 9.44
N GLU A 184 -13.71 11.19 10.08
CA GLU A 184 -14.18 10.90 11.45
C GLU A 184 -14.75 9.48 11.60
N ASN A 185 -15.26 8.91 10.51
CA ASN A 185 -15.78 7.53 10.45
C ASN A 185 -14.70 6.46 10.26
N THR A 186 -13.42 6.81 10.40
CA THR A 186 -12.23 5.97 10.19
C THR A 186 -12.00 5.52 8.74
N ASP A 187 -12.60 6.19 7.75
CA ASP A 187 -12.31 5.90 6.34
C ASP A 187 -11.07 6.68 5.87
N LEU A 188 -10.11 5.95 5.34
CA LEU A 188 -8.87 6.49 4.79
C LEU A 188 -9.05 6.86 3.33
N SER A 189 -9.03 8.16 3.02
CA SER A 189 -8.94 8.68 1.67
C SER A 189 -7.51 8.56 1.17
N GLN A 190 -7.32 7.80 0.10
CA GLN A 190 -6.02 7.46 -0.46
C GLN A 190 -5.90 8.13 -1.82
N ILE A 191 -5.02 9.13 -1.93
CA ILE A 191 -4.92 9.97 -3.11
C ILE A 191 -3.58 9.75 -3.79
N ARG A 192 -3.62 9.49 -5.07
CA ARG A 192 -2.42 9.28 -5.88
C ARG A 192 -2.55 9.88 -7.28
N PRO A 193 -1.43 10.33 -7.88
CA PRO A 193 -1.43 10.70 -9.28
C PRO A 193 -1.66 9.47 -10.18
N ALA A 194 -2.48 9.65 -11.21
CA ALA A 194 -2.78 8.67 -12.22
C ALA A 194 -2.61 9.26 -13.62
N PHE A 195 -2.56 8.41 -14.65
CA PHE A 195 -2.43 8.82 -16.06
C PHE A 195 -1.28 9.82 -16.31
N GLY A 196 -0.07 9.50 -15.81
CA GLY A 196 1.09 10.36 -15.97
C GLY A 196 1.07 11.64 -15.11
N GLY A 197 0.23 11.69 -14.09
CA GLY A 197 0.12 12.84 -13.18
C GLY A 197 -0.97 13.86 -13.56
N ASN A 198 -1.73 13.60 -14.63
CA ASN A 198 -2.78 14.51 -15.09
C ASN A 198 -4.06 14.47 -14.24
N ILE A 199 -4.25 13.41 -13.47
CA ILE A 199 -5.44 13.19 -12.63
C ILE A 199 -4.97 12.77 -11.24
N MET A 200 -5.62 13.30 -10.19
CA MET A 200 -5.51 12.82 -8.83
C MET A 200 -6.67 11.88 -8.54
N ALA A 201 -6.38 10.60 -8.39
CA ALA A 201 -7.38 9.58 -8.08
C ALA A 201 -7.59 9.53 -6.56
N HIS A 202 -8.83 9.72 -6.12
CA HIS A 202 -9.28 9.51 -4.75
C HIS A 202 -9.85 8.11 -4.63
N ILE A 203 -9.30 7.30 -3.75
CA ILE A 203 -9.64 5.89 -3.60
C ILE A 203 -10.07 5.65 -2.15
N LEU A 204 -11.22 5.01 -1.98
CA LEU A 204 -11.80 4.64 -0.69
C LEU A 204 -12.06 3.14 -0.64
N THR A 205 -11.90 2.57 0.54
CA THR A 205 -12.21 1.14 0.81
C THR A 205 -13.10 1.04 2.05
N PRO A 206 -14.32 1.62 2.03
CA PRO A 206 -15.14 1.81 3.24
C PRO A 206 -15.64 0.49 3.84
N ASN A 207 -15.76 -0.56 3.03
CA ASN A 207 -16.38 -1.83 3.41
C ASN A 207 -15.36 -2.93 3.80
N ASN A 208 -14.07 -2.59 3.87
CA ASN A 208 -13.01 -3.54 4.20
C ASN A 208 -12.02 -2.93 5.21
N ARG A 209 -11.46 -3.78 6.07
CA ARG A 209 -10.42 -3.44 7.02
C ARG A 209 -9.34 -4.53 7.04
N PRO A 210 -8.10 -4.16 7.37
CA PRO A 210 -7.59 -2.79 7.44
C PRO A 210 -7.59 -2.12 6.06
N GLN A 211 -7.63 -0.78 6.01
CA GLN A 211 -7.36 -0.05 4.78
C GLN A 211 -5.85 0.06 4.60
N MET A 212 -5.33 -0.22 3.40
CA MET A 212 -3.89 -0.29 3.20
C MET A 212 -3.40 0.70 2.14
N ALA A 213 -2.29 1.36 2.43
CA ALA A 213 -1.63 2.27 1.50
C ALA A 213 -0.13 2.02 1.46
N THR A 214 0.49 2.13 0.27
CA THR A 214 1.93 2.31 0.19
C THR A 214 2.26 3.75 -0.20
N VAL A 215 3.35 4.28 0.38
CA VAL A 215 3.82 5.65 0.16
C VAL A 215 5.30 5.62 -0.19
N ARG A 216 5.71 6.41 -1.18
CA ARG A 216 7.12 6.52 -1.56
C ARG A 216 7.92 7.28 -0.52
N TYR A 217 9.20 6.99 -0.44
CA TYR A 217 10.15 7.75 0.36
C TYR A 217 10.23 9.22 -0.11
N LYS A 218 10.44 10.14 0.82
CA LYS A 218 10.48 11.59 0.61
C LYS A 218 9.14 12.21 0.14
N VAL A 219 8.02 11.58 0.46
CA VAL A 219 6.68 12.11 0.17
C VAL A 219 6.02 12.67 1.43
N MET A 220 6.27 12.06 2.57
CA MET A 220 5.73 12.51 3.86
C MET A 220 6.87 13.08 4.73
N ASN A 221 6.50 13.79 5.77
CA ASN A 221 7.46 14.38 6.70
C ASN A 221 7.66 13.49 7.92
N ALA A 222 8.91 13.20 8.24
CA ALA A 222 9.24 12.56 9.50
C ALA A 222 9.07 13.57 10.65
N PRO A 223 8.56 13.16 11.82
CA PRO A 223 8.55 14.00 13.00
C PRO A 223 9.97 14.17 13.55
N GLU A 224 10.17 15.20 14.33
CA GLU A 224 11.42 15.37 15.07
C GLU A 224 11.57 14.25 16.11
N ARG A 225 12.80 13.76 16.27
CA ARG A 225 13.13 12.81 17.31
C ARG A 225 13.07 13.49 18.68
N THR A 226 12.26 12.98 19.59
CA THR A 226 12.16 13.47 20.96
C THR A 226 13.19 12.78 21.86
N GLU A 227 13.64 13.46 22.93
CA GLU A 227 14.51 12.83 23.92
C GLU A 227 13.72 11.86 24.82
N GLU A 228 12.49 12.20 25.15
CA GLU A 228 11.60 11.36 25.95
C GLU A 228 10.89 10.34 25.08
N THR A 229 10.81 9.12 25.59
CA THR A 229 10.07 8.03 24.96
C THR A 229 8.66 7.93 25.54
N HIS A 230 7.68 7.71 24.66
CA HIS A 230 6.31 7.42 25.06
C HIS A 230 5.86 6.13 24.39
N GLY A 231 5.00 5.37 25.07
CA GLY A 231 4.46 4.14 24.54
C GLY A 231 5.12 2.87 25.13
N GLU A 232 4.81 1.75 24.54
CA GLU A 232 5.24 0.44 25.03
C GLU A 232 5.76 -0.47 23.88
N ILE A 233 6.73 -1.33 24.24
CA ILE A 233 7.23 -2.37 23.34
C ILE A 233 6.57 -3.69 23.72
N ILE A 234 5.91 -4.33 22.79
CA ILE A 234 5.18 -5.57 22.97
C ILE A 234 5.89 -6.68 22.20
N SER A 235 6.49 -7.61 22.93
CA SER A 235 7.06 -8.81 22.33
C SER A 235 5.95 -9.77 21.94
N CYS A 236 5.86 -10.08 20.64
CA CYS A 236 4.80 -10.90 20.08
C CYS A 236 5.26 -12.33 19.86
N ALA A 237 4.40 -13.28 20.22
CA ALA A 237 4.60 -14.70 19.93
C ALA A 237 3.76 -15.14 18.72
N ILE A 238 4.37 -15.95 17.87
CA ILE A 238 3.69 -16.62 16.76
C ILE A 238 4.19 -18.07 16.67
N ASP A 239 3.32 -18.98 16.24
CA ASP A 239 3.70 -20.35 15.98
C ASP A 239 4.70 -20.41 14.82
N LYS A 240 5.87 -21.01 15.08
CA LYS A 240 6.96 -21.14 14.09
C LYS A 240 6.54 -21.88 12.83
N GLU A 241 5.61 -22.83 12.94
CA GLU A 241 5.09 -23.54 11.76
C GLU A 241 4.35 -22.59 10.79
N LYS A 242 3.73 -21.53 11.31
CA LYS A 242 3.01 -20.52 10.49
C LYS A 242 3.95 -19.59 9.72
N ILE A 243 5.20 -19.45 10.18
CA ILE A 243 6.19 -18.56 9.56
C ILE A 243 7.22 -19.33 8.74
N LYS A 244 7.05 -20.64 8.54
CA LYS A 244 7.84 -21.40 7.59
C LYS A 244 7.58 -20.93 6.18
N ALA A 245 8.63 -20.82 5.38
CA ALA A 245 8.56 -20.51 3.97
C ALA A 245 8.97 -21.74 3.14
N HIS A 246 8.51 -21.79 1.90
CA HIS A 246 8.89 -22.83 0.93
C HIS A 246 10.18 -22.48 0.20
N VAL A 247 10.77 -21.33 0.49
CA VAL A 247 12.00 -20.83 -0.14
C VAL A 247 13.04 -20.57 0.95
N ASP A 248 14.25 -21.04 0.73
CA ASP A 248 15.42 -20.72 1.55
C ASP A 248 16.33 -19.75 0.83
N VAL A 249 16.76 -18.69 1.55
CA VAL A 249 17.76 -17.76 1.06
C VAL A 249 19.14 -18.33 1.40
N LEU A 250 19.85 -18.77 0.36
CA LEU A 250 21.17 -19.39 0.52
C LEU A 250 22.27 -18.36 0.74
N ASP A 251 22.20 -17.23 0.01
CA ASP A 251 23.20 -16.18 0.10
C ASP A 251 22.60 -14.83 -0.34
N ILE A 252 23.20 -13.73 0.16
CA ILE A 252 22.92 -12.36 -0.23
C ILE A 252 24.24 -11.70 -0.61
N VAL A 253 24.43 -11.48 -1.90
CA VAL A 253 25.58 -10.77 -2.41
C VAL A 253 25.29 -9.27 -2.41
N LYS A 254 25.98 -8.52 -1.58
CA LYS A 254 25.87 -7.06 -1.56
C LYS A 254 26.48 -6.51 -2.86
N LYS A 255 25.69 -5.72 -3.58
CA LYS A 255 26.24 -4.91 -4.67
C LYS A 255 27.11 -3.79 -4.11
N GLU A 256 28.07 -3.34 -4.90
CA GLU A 256 28.78 -2.09 -4.57
C GLU A 256 27.75 -0.96 -4.45
N PRO A 257 27.96 0.01 -3.53
CA PRO A 257 27.04 1.12 -3.35
C PRO A 257 26.92 1.92 -4.66
N GLU A 258 25.81 1.74 -5.36
CA GLU A 258 25.43 2.58 -6.48
C GLU A 258 24.87 3.90 -5.93
N LYS A 259 25.18 5.02 -6.60
CA LYS A 259 24.55 6.29 -6.28
C LYS A 259 23.08 6.23 -6.71
N PHE A 260 22.18 6.26 -5.73
CA PHE A 260 20.73 6.25 -6.01
C PHE A 260 20.21 7.67 -6.20
N ILE A 261 19.28 7.84 -7.14
CA ILE A 261 18.60 9.11 -7.39
C ILE A 261 17.95 9.66 -6.11
N GLU A 262 17.40 8.76 -5.28
CA GLU A 262 16.75 9.11 -4.01
C GLU A 262 17.70 9.71 -2.98
N SER A 263 18.99 9.41 -3.06
CA SER A 263 20.02 9.92 -2.12
C SER A 263 20.70 11.20 -2.59
N ALA A 264 20.42 11.68 -3.81
CA ALA A 264 21.04 12.86 -4.36
C ALA A 264 20.38 14.15 -3.83
N ASP A 265 21.18 15.10 -3.38
CA ASP A 265 20.72 16.45 -3.01
C ASP A 265 20.42 17.30 -4.24
N VAL A 266 21.18 17.11 -5.31
CA VAL A 266 21.01 17.79 -6.59
C VAL A 266 20.95 16.78 -7.72
N LEU A 267 19.91 16.90 -8.57
CA LEU A 267 19.75 16.10 -9.78
C LEU A 267 19.74 16.99 -11.02
N VAL A 268 20.62 16.71 -11.98
CA VAL A 268 20.59 17.31 -13.32
C VAL A 268 19.95 16.30 -14.27
N VAL A 269 18.73 16.59 -14.70
CA VAL A 269 17.88 15.63 -15.41
C VAL A 269 17.85 15.91 -16.90
N ALA A 270 18.38 14.98 -17.71
CA ALA A 270 18.28 15.02 -19.16
C ALA A 270 16.85 14.60 -19.59
N GLY A 271 16.15 15.49 -20.25
CA GLY A 271 14.82 15.24 -20.80
C GLY A 271 14.86 14.90 -22.29
N ARG A 272 13.67 14.76 -22.89
CA ARG A 272 13.49 14.40 -24.32
C ARG A 272 14.13 15.38 -25.31
N GLY A 273 14.50 16.59 -24.88
CA GLY A 273 15.23 17.58 -25.70
C GLY A 273 16.66 17.17 -26.01
N ILE A 274 17.29 16.35 -25.19
CA ILE A 274 18.64 15.83 -25.39
C ILE A 274 18.59 14.68 -26.39
N LYS A 275 19.16 14.88 -27.56
CA LYS A 275 19.10 13.90 -28.66
C LYS A 275 20.47 13.35 -29.07
N LYS A 276 21.55 14.02 -28.69
CA LYS A 276 22.91 13.65 -29.06
C LYS A 276 23.74 13.39 -27.80
N GLU A 277 24.72 12.52 -27.95
CA GLU A 277 25.65 12.21 -26.87
C GLU A 277 26.52 13.43 -26.49
N GLU A 278 26.81 14.26 -27.45
CA GLU A 278 27.54 15.52 -27.24
C GLU A 278 26.83 16.47 -26.26
N ASP A 279 25.49 16.49 -26.31
CA ASP A 279 24.67 17.32 -25.40
C ASP A 279 24.73 16.80 -23.93
N LEU A 280 25.08 15.53 -23.72
CA LEU A 280 25.25 14.95 -22.38
C LEU A 280 26.53 15.48 -21.69
N ALA A 281 27.53 15.95 -22.42
CA ALA A 281 28.73 16.52 -21.84
C ALA A 281 28.40 17.78 -21.01
N MET A 282 27.54 18.66 -21.54
CA MET A 282 27.04 19.84 -20.81
C MET A 282 26.24 19.46 -19.55
N ILE A 283 25.44 18.42 -19.64
CA ILE A 283 24.64 17.90 -18.47
C ILE A 283 25.58 17.39 -17.40
N ARG A 284 26.63 16.67 -17.76
CA ARG A 284 27.63 16.13 -16.83
C ARG A 284 28.43 17.24 -16.18
N GLU A 285 28.90 18.20 -16.97
CA GLU A 285 29.65 19.37 -16.48
C GLU A 285 28.80 20.17 -15.47
N LEU A 286 27.53 20.42 -15.77
CA LEU A 286 26.63 21.09 -14.85
C LEU A 286 26.43 20.28 -13.54
N ALA A 287 26.30 18.96 -13.63
CA ALA A 287 26.17 18.11 -12.46
C ALA A 287 27.44 18.13 -11.59
N GLU A 288 28.63 18.11 -12.22
CA GLU A 288 29.91 18.21 -11.51
C GLU A 288 30.04 19.56 -10.79
N LEU A 289 29.70 20.68 -11.45
CA LEU A 289 29.73 22.01 -10.85
C LEU A 289 28.79 22.17 -9.63
N LEU A 290 27.70 21.42 -9.61
CA LEU A 290 26.69 21.47 -8.56
C LEU A 290 26.88 20.35 -7.52
N ASP A 291 27.92 19.54 -7.60
CA ASP A 291 28.10 18.31 -6.82
C ASP A 291 26.86 17.40 -6.86
N GLY A 292 26.23 17.37 -8.02
CA GLY A 292 24.99 16.66 -8.28
C GLY A 292 25.16 15.36 -9.06
N GLN A 293 24.05 14.68 -9.28
CA GLN A 293 24.01 13.47 -10.08
C GLN A 293 23.24 13.68 -11.38
N VAL A 294 23.63 12.95 -12.42
CA VAL A 294 22.93 12.97 -13.71
C VAL A 294 21.83 11.91 -13.72
N ALA A 295 20.65 12.30 -14.13
CA ALA A 295 19.50 11.41 -14.33
C ALA A 295 18.85 11.65 -15.69
N CYS A 296 17.90 10.81 -16.09
CA CYS A 296 17.11 11.03 -17.28
C CYS A 296 15.62 10.73 -17.04
N THR A 297 14.76 11.37 -17.83
CA THR A 297 13.34 11.02 -17.83
C THR A 297 13.13 9.69 -18.57
N ARG A 298 12.06 8.97 -18.21
CA ARG A 298 11.62 7.81 -19.00
C ARG A 298 11.24 8.26 -20.42
N PRO A 299 11.46 7.39 -21.43
CA PRO A 299 11.10 7.67 -22.83
C PRO A 299 9.59 7.86 -23.01
#